data_14c54c831e3b4e36e060aeddb9f0fa55
#
_entry.id   14c54c831e3b4e36e060aeddb9f0fa55
#
_cell.length_a   1.000
_cell.length_b   1.000
_cell.length_c   1.000
_cell.angle_alpha   90.00
_cell.angle_beta   90.00
_cell.angle_gamma   90.00
#
_symmetry.space_group_name_H-M   'P 1'
#
loop_
_entity.id
_entity.type
_entity.pdbx_description
1 polymer ?
#
loop_
_entity_poly.entity_id
_entity_poly.type
_entity_poly.pdbx_seq_one_letter_code
_entity_poly.pdbx_strand_id
1 'polypeptide(L)'
;MVGHAVQQAEALQSRASTLSRAVSAFRLQQGTAEEAVALVSKAAALHKTSPRDAFLRTITDKNQAFHDRDMYVFALNPQGTYLAFGGNQAKVGTRVQDIPGIAGDRLVSDIVAQGDRAPGWVEYDITNPATGAVQTKMSFVARLGDLYVGCGVYKSLAAR
;
A
#
# COMPACT_ATOMS: atom_id res chain seq x y z
N MET A 1 20.85 46.84 -1.09
CA MET A 1 20.58 46.09 -2.34
C MET A 1 20.81 44.62 -2.18
N VAL A 2 22.00 44.21 -1.79
CA VAL A 2 22.31 42.80 -1.54
C VAL A 2 21.43 42.23 -0.42
N GLY A 3 21.22 42.96 0.68
CA GLY A 3 20.35 42.52 1.76
C GLY A 3 18.89 42.35 1.36
N HIS A 4 18.40 43.20 0.46
CA HIS A 4 17.02 43.09 -0.03
C HIS A 4 16.81 41.84 -0.89
N ALA A 5 17.75 41.50 -1.75
CA ALA A 5 17.70 40.29 -2.55
C ALA A 5 17.76 39.02 -1.68
N VAL A 6 18.58 39.01 -0.63
CA VAL A 6 18.67 37.92 0.33
C VAL A 6 17.34 37.75 1.07
N GLN A 7 16.66 38.82 1.49
CA GLN A 7 15.37 38.76 2.15
C GLN A 7 14.29 38.15 1.23
N GLN A 8 14.28 38.49 -0.05
CA GLN A 8 13.35 37.91 -1.00
C GLN A 8 13.59 36.41 -1.20
N ALA A 9 14.84 36.00 -1.30
CA ALA A 9 15.23 34.61 -1.43
C ALA A 9 14.82 33.80 -0.18
N GLU A 10 15.02 34.36 1.00
CA GLU A 10 14.62 33.73 2.26
C GLU A 10 13.09 33.58 2.35
N ALA A 11 12.33 34.58 1.93
CA ALA A 11 10.86 34.50 1.92
C ALA A 11 10.35 33.41 0.97
N LEU A 12 10.94 33.27 -0.22
CA LEU A 12 10.61 32.24 -1.17
C LEU A 12 10.98 30.86 -0.64
N GLN A 13 12.12 30.69 -0.03
CA GLN A 13 12.54 29.45 0.60
C GLN A 13 11.62 29.05 1.75
N SER A 14 11.20 30.02 2.56
CA SER A 14 10.26 29.78 3.66
C SER A 14 8.91 29.27 3.15
N ARG A 15 8.38 29.86 2.07
CA ARG A 15 7.12 29.44 1.46
C ARG A 15 7.24 28.03 0.86
N ALA A 16 8.30 27.76 0.14
CA ALA A 16 8.57 26.44 -0.44
C ALA A 16 8.74 25.39 0.67
N SER A 17 9.43 25.73 1.75
CA SER A 17 9.61 24.86 2.90
C SER A 17 8.28 24.56 3.60
N THR A 18 7.38 25.54 3.73
CA THR A 18 6.06 25.35 4.32
C THR A 18 5.21 24.41 3.47
N LEU A 19 5.19 24.59 2.15
CA LEU A 19 4.49 23.68 1.23
C LEU A 19 5.06 22.27 1.27
N SER A 20 6.38 22.16 1.30
CA SER A 20 7.09 20.89 1.40
C SER A 20 6.75 20.17 2.71
N ARG A 21 6.69 20.88 3.83
CA ARG A 21 6.28 20.32 5.12
C ARG A 21 4.83 19.84 5.11
N ALA A 22 3.91 20.60 4.51
CA ALA A 22 2.52 20.20 4.40
C ALA A 22 2.36 18.91 3.57
N VAL A 23 3.07 18.81 2.44
CA VAL A 23 3.09 17.62 1.60
C VAL A 23 3.73 16.45 2.35
N SER A 24 4.85 16.69 3.04
CA SER A 24 5.53 15.65 3.82
C SER A 24 4.67 15.15 4.97
N ALA A 25 3.97 16.03 5.70
CA ALA A 25 3.07 15.65 6.78
C ALA A 25 1.91 14.80 6.24
N PHE A 26 1.37 15.14 5.08
CA PHE A 26 0.33 14.35 4.42
C PHE A 26 0.85 12.97 4.02
N ARG A 27 2.06 12.89 3.47
CA ARG A 27 2.73 11.63 3.13
C ARG A 27 3.08 10.79 4.36
N LEU A 28 3.33 11.41 5.51
CA LEU A 28 3.58 10.69 6.75
C LEU A 28 2.35 9.88 7.21
N GLN A 29 1.15 10.26 6.77
CA GLN A 29 -0.08 9.54 7.07
C GLN A 29 -0.43 8.51 6.00
N GLN A 30 0.12 8.66 4.79
CA GLN A 30 -0.14 7.76 3.66
C GLN A 30 1.17 7.32 3.03
N GLY A 31 1.19 6.08 2.55
CA GLY A 31 2.35 5.51 1.90
C GLY A 31 2.54 5.96 0.47
N THR A 32 3.73 5.76 -0.05
CA THR A 32 4.09 6.03 -1.45
C THR A 32 4.24 4.74 -2.23
N ALA A 33 4.22 4.83 -3.56
CA ALA A 33 4.44 3.68 -4.44
C ALA A 33 5.79 3.00 -4.16
N GLU A 34 6.84 3.77 -3.97
CA GLU A 34 8.18 3.23 -3.67
C GLU A 34 8.19 2.46 -2.35
N GLU A 35 7.53 2.98 -1.34
CA GLU A 35 7.41 2.34 -0.03
C GLU A 35 6.61 1.03 -0.13
N ALA A 36 5.55 1.00 -0.93
CA ALA A 36 4.77 -0.22 -1.15
C ALA A 36 5.59 -1.31 -1.83
N VAL A 37 6.36 -0.96 -2.86
CA VAL A 37 7.28 -1.89 -3.53
C VAL A 37 8.31 -2.43 -2.54
N ALA A 38 8.88 -1.56 -1.70
CA ALA A 38 9.87 -1.97 -0.70
C ALA A 38 9.28 -2.96 0.31
N LEU A 39 8.04 -2.74 0.77
CA LEU A 39 7.36 -3.66 1.69
C LEU A 39 7.09 -5.02 1.05
N VAL A 40 6.64 -5.05 -0.20
CA VAL A 40 6.42 -6.32 -0.93
C VAL A 40 7.74 -7.04 -1.16
N SER A 41 8.81 -6.31 -1.49
CA SER A 41 10.14 -6.89 -1.68
C SER A 41 10.68 -7.50 -0.38
N LYS A 42 10.44 -6.84 0.75
CA LYS A 42 10.78 -7.35 2.07
C LYS A 42 10.00 -8.62 2.40
N ALA A 43 8.72 -8.65 2.07
CA ALA A 43 7.89 -9.85 2.23
C ALA A 43 8.40 -11.00 1.35
N ALA A 44 8.78 -10.73 0.11
CA ALA A 44 9.34 -11.73 -0.79
C ALA A 44 10.64 -12.33 -0.23
N ALA A 45 11.51 -11.52 0.33
CA ALA A 45 12.74 -11.98 0.98
C ALA A 45 12.44 -12.89 2.18
N LEU A 46 11.48 -12.50 3.00
CA LEU A 46 11.04 -13.31 4.15
C LEU A 46 10.46 -14.66 3.69
N HIS A 47 9.67 -14.66 2.63
CA HIS A 47 9.08 -15.88 2.07
C HIS A 47 10.13 -16.92 1.68
N LYS A 48 11.28 -16.46 1.18
CA LYS A 48 12.39 -17.36 0.77
C LYS A 48 13.05 -18.08 1.95
N THR A 49 12.97 -17.51 3.16
CA THR A 49 13.70 -17.99 4.33
C THR A 49 12.77 -18.52 5.43
N SER A 50 11.47 -18.51 5.24
CA SER A 50 10.48 -18.89 6.25
C SER A 50 9.52 -19.95 5.72
N PRO A 51 9.09 -20.91 6.57
CA PRO A 51 7.97 -21.77 6.24
C PRO A 51 6.69 -20.94 6.03
N ARG A 52 5.76 -21.48 5.24
CA ARG A 52 4.53 -20.77 4.87
C ARG A 52 3.76 -20.23 6.07
N ASP A 53 3.53 -21.04 7.09
CA ASP A 53 2.76 -20.62 8.27
C ASP A 53 3.49 -19.53 9.07
N ALA A 54 4.80 -19.65 9.22
CA ALA A 54 5.61 -18.64 9.90
C ALA A 54 5.63 -17.32 9.11
N PHE A 55 5.71 -17.40 7.80
CA PHE A 55 5.63 -16.23 6.92
C PHE A 55 4.31 -15.49 7.11
N LEU A 56 3.18 -16.21 7.06
CA LEU A 56 1.86 -15.60 7.19
C LEU A 56 1.67 -14.96 8.57
N ARG A 57 2.13 -15.61 9.63
CA ARG A 57 2.06 -15.05 11.00
C ARG A 57 2.92 -13.80 11.14
N THR A 58 4.12 -13.81 10.56
CA THR A 58 5.04 -12.66 10.63
C THR A 58 4.46 -11.45 9.90
N ILE A 59 3.88 -11.64 8.72
CA ILE A 59 3.24 -10.56 7.98
C ILE A 59 2.11 -9.93 8.80
N THR A 60 1.30 -10.73 9.46
CA THR A 60 0.12 -10.26 10.21
C THR A 60 0.47 -9.66 11.56
N ASP A 61 1.62 -10.01 12.13
CA ASP A 61 2.02 -9.56 13.47
C ASP A 61 2.18 -8.03 13.50
N LYS A 62 1.41 -7.36 14.37
CA LYS A 62 1.44 -5.90 14.53
C LYS A 62 2.79 -5.38 15.03
N ASN A 63 3.64 -6.22 15.59
CA ASN A 63 4.97 -5.86 16.06
C ASN A 63 6.04 -5.98 14.98
N GLN A 64 5.67 -6.44 13.79
CA GLN A 64 6.55 -6.55 12.63
C GLN A 64 6.34 -5.39 11.68
N ALA A 65 7.32 -5.16 10.78
CA ALA A 65 7.34 -3.98 9.93
C ALA A 65 6.63 -4.22 8.57
N PHE A 66 5.50 -4.94 8.57
CA PHE A 66 4.71 -5.20 7.37
C PHE A 66 3.41 -4.39 7.32
N HIS A 67 3.29 -3.41 8.19
CA HIS A 67 2.31 -2.35 8.10
C HIS A 67 3.00 -1.03 8.45
N ASP A 68 2.60 0.04 7.80
CA ASP A 68 3.18 1.35 7.99
C ASP A 68 2.15 2.40 7.60
N ARG A 69 1.67 3.18 8.59
CA ARG A 69 0.64 4.20 8.37
C ARG A 69 -0.63 3.58 7.81
N ASP A 70 -1.00 3.91 6.56
CA ASP A 70 -2.16 3.33 5.87
C ASP A 70 -1.81 2.13 4.99
N MET A 71 -0.52 1.79 4.89
CA MET A 71 -0.05 0.64 4.13
C MET A 71 -0.02 -0.62 4.97
N TYR A 72 -0.36 -1.71 4.37
CA TYR A 72 -0.21 -3.04 4.95
C TYR A 72 0.09 -4.04 3.84
N VAL A 73 0.96 -4.99 4.14
CA VAL A 73 1.19 -6.13 3.25
C VAL A 73 0.09 -7.14 3.49
N PHE A 74 -0.52 -7.60 2.42
CA PHE A 74 -1.52 -8.67 2.49
C PHE A 74 -1.06 -9.88 1.69
N ALA A 75 -1.56 -11.05 2.06
CA ALA A 75 -1.38 -12.27 1.29
C ALA A 75 -2.76 -12.88 1.03
N LEU A 76 -3.06 -13.14 -0.23
CA LEU A 76 -4.31 -13.72 -0.68
C LEU A 76 -4.08 -15.11 -1.24
N ASN A 77 -5.07 -16.00 -1.09
CA ASN A 77 -5.15 -17.18 -1.93
C ASN A 77 -5.83 -16.83 -3.28
N PRO A 78 -5.82 -17.73 -4.27
CA PRO A 78 -6.44 -17.43 -5.58
C PRO A 78 -7.94 -17.14 -5.51
N GLN A 79 -8.62 -17.49 -4.42
CA GLN A 79 -10.04 -17.25 -4.23
C GLN A 79 -10.33 -15.88 -3.59
N GLY A 80 -9.29 -15.14 -3.22
CA GLY A 80 -9.43 -13.79 -2.64
C GLY A 80 -9.61 -13.76 -1.13
N THR A 81 -9.28 -14.82 -0.43
CA THR A 81 -9.30 -14.85 1.03
C THR A 81 -7.96 -14.34 1.56
N TYR A 82 -8.00 -13.43 2.54
CA TYR A 82 -6.81 -12.96 3.23
C TYR A 82 -6.25 -14.06 4.11
N LEU A 83 -5.05 -14.50 3.82
CA LEU A 83 -4.29 -15.46 4.64
C LEU A 83 -3.32 -14.74 5.57
N ALA A 84 -2.94 -13.50 5.24
CA ALA A 84 -2.20 -12.59 6.09
C ALA A 84 -2.64 -11.16 5.82
N PHE A 85 -2.59 -10.33 6.84
CA PHE A 85 -2.97 -8.92 6.74
C PHE A 85 -2.12 -8.13 7.73
N GLY A 86 -1.21 -7.29 7.22
CA GLY A 86 -0.22 -6.59 8.02
C GLY A 86 -0.82 -5.80 9.17
N GLY A 87 -0.44 -6.19 10.39
CA GLY A 87 -0.87 -5.52 11.61
C GLY A 87 -2.32 -5.74 12.04
N ASN A 88 -3.10 -6.62 11.35
CA ASN A 88 -4.51 -6.79 11.67
C ASN A 88 -4.98 -8.24 11.52
N GLN A 89 -4.85 -9.00 12.59
CA GLN A 89 -5.28 -10.40 12.65
C GLN A 89 -6.79 -10.57 12.39
N ALA A 90 -7.61 -9.58 12.71
CA ALA A 90 -9.06 -9.66 12.54
C ALA A 90 -9.46 -9.75 11.06
N LYS A 91 -8.61 -9.31 10.14
CA LYS A 91 -8.87 -9.39 8.69
C LYS A 91 -8.50 -10.74 8.09
N VAL A 92 -7.72 -11.56 8.78
CA VAL A 92 -7.35 -12.89 8.28
C VAL A 92 -8.59 -13.77 8.25
N GLY A 93 -8.81 -14.44 7.12
CA GLY A 93 -10.01 -15.25 6.87
C GLY A 93 -11.15 -14.50 6.20
N THR A 94 -11.08 -13.16 6.09
CA THR A 94 -12.08 -12.38 5.34
C THR A 94 -11.77 -12.41 3.85
N ARG A 95 -12.77 -12.08 3.03
CA ARG A 95 -12.63 -12.11 1.57
C ARG A 95 -12.64 -10.71 1.00
N VAL A 96 -11.85 -10.49 -0.06
CA VAL A 96 -11.85 -9.22 -0.80
C VAL A 96 -13.24 -8.91 -1.33
N GLN A 97 -13.97 -9.91 -1.78
CA GLN A 97 -15.32 -9.78 -2.34
C GLN A 97 -16.35 -9.24 -1.32
N ASP A 98 -16.06 -9.38 -0.04
CA ASP A 98 -16.94 -8.92 1.04
C ASP A 98 -16.64 -7.49 1.51
N ILE A 99 -15.61 -6.84 0.95
CA ILE A 99 -15.26 -5.47 1.31
C ILE A 99 -16.25 -4.50 0.66
N PRO A 100 -16.95 -3.65 1.45
CA PRO A 100 -17.87 -2.67 0.88
C PRO A 100 -17.12 -1.63 0.04
N GLY A 101 -17.74 -1.19 -1.06
CA GLY A 101 -17.19 -0.15 -1.92
C GLY A 101 -16.13 -0.60 -2.92
N ILE A 102 -15.86 -1.89 -3.02
CA ILE A 102 -14.89 -2.46 -3.98
C ILE A 102 -15.58 -3.49 -4.85
N ALA A 103 -15.27 -3.50 -6.15
CA ALA A 103 -15.62 -4.59 -7.06
C ALA A 103 -14.66 -5.76 -6.80
N GLY A 104 -14.94 -6.52 -5.75
CA GLY A 104 -14.00 -7.50 -5.19
C GLY A 104 -13.65 -8.63 -6.13
N ASP A 105 -14.63 -9.20 -6.86
CA ASP A 105 -14.37 -10.29 -7.80
C ASP A 105 -13.43 -9.86 -8.92
N ARG A 106 -13.63 -8.66 -9.44
CA ARG A 106 -12.75 -8.10 -10.47
C ARG A 106 -11.34 -7.84 -9.91
N LEU A 107 -11.27 -7.29 -8.70
CA LEU A 107 -9.97 -7.01 -8.06
C LEU A 107 -9.18 -8.29 -7.85
N VAL A 108 -9.82 -9.35 -7.34
CA VAL A 108 -9.16 -10.65 -7.15
C VAL A 108 -8.67 -11.20 -8.49
N SER A 109 -9.50 -11.14 -9.52
CA SER A 109 -9.13 -11.58 -10.87
C SER A 109 -7.92 -10.81 -11.40
N ASP A 110 -7.90 -9.50 -11.23
CA ASP A 110 -6.80 -8.64 -11.67
C ASP A 110 -5.50 -8.91 -10.89
N ILE A 111 -5.60 -9.14 -9.58
CA ILE A 111 -4.46 -9.48 -8.73
C ILE A 111 -3.85 -10.81 -9.15
N VAL A 112 -4.67 -11.82 -9.36
CA VAL A 112 -4.22 -13.15 -9.79
C VAL A 112 -3.58 -13.07 -11.16
N ALA A 113 -4.20 -12.39 -12.12
CA ALA A 113 -3.66 -12.23 -13.47
C ALA A 113 -2.32 -11.50 -13.46
N GLN A 114 -2.22 -10.43 -12.69
CA GLN A 114 -0.97 -9.67 -12.58
C GLN A 114 0.13 -10.48 -11.92
N GLY A 115 -0.18 -11.15 -10.80
CA GLY A 115 0.80 -11.98 -10.08
C GLY A 115 1.30 -13.16 -10.90
N ASP A 116 0.41 -13.78 -11.67
CA ASP A 116 0.77 -14.90 -12.55
C ASP A 116 1.68 -14.48 -13.69
N ARG A 117 1.53 -13.26 -14.17
CA ARG A 117 2.34 -12.71 -15.27
C ARG A 117 3.70 -12.21 -14.80
N ALA A 118 3.72 -11.34 -13.82
CA ALA A 118 4.92 -10.72 -13.25
C ALA A 118 4.54 -9.85 -12.07
N PRO A 119 5.47 -9.50 -11.16
CA PRO A 119 5.20 -8.45 -10.18
C PRO A 119 4.81 -7.15 -10.87
N GLY A 120 3.78 -6.48 -10.38
CA GLY A 120 3.32 -5.24 -10.99
C GLY A 120 2.13 -4.65 -10.26
N TRP A 121 1.57 -3.59 -10.85
CA TRP A 121 0.51 -2.78 -10.25
C TRP A 121 -0.86 -3.19 -10.74
N VAL A 122 -1.81 -3.19 -9.81
CA VAL A 122 -3.24 -3.36 -10.08
C VAL A 122 -3.95 -2.12 -9.55
N GLU A 123 -4.75 -1.45 -10.39
CA GLU A 123 -5.53 -0.27 -10.00
C GLU A 123 -6.99 -0.66 -9.77
N TYR A 124 -7.60 -0.03 -8.77
CA TYR A 124 -9.02 -0.24 -8.45
C TYR A 124 -9.59 0.95 -7.72
N ASP A 125 -10.90 1.15 -7.86
CA ASP A 125 -11.61 2.21 -7.17
C ASP A 125 -12.22 1.71 -5.88
N ILE A 126 -12.13 2.54 -4.84
CA ILE A 126 -12.80 2.32 -3.56
C ILE A 126 -13.84 3.41 -3.39
N THR A 127 -15.09 3.03 -3.18
CA THR A 127 -16.16 3.96 -2.83
C THR A 127 -16.30 3.98 -1.31
N ASN A 128 -16.16 5.16 -0.72
CA ASN A 128 -16.40 5.32 0.71
C ASN A 128 -17.90 5.19 0.97
N PRO A 129 -18.36 4.19 1.71
CA PRO A 129 -19.80 3.97 1.92
C PRO A 129 -20.48 5.08 2.74
N ALA A 130 -19.71 5.83 3.54
CA ALA A 130 -20.27 6.93 4.34
C ALA A 130 -20.49 8.21 3.54
N THR A 131 -19.62 8.49 2.55
CA THR A 131 -19.65 9.77 1.81
C THR A 131 -19.99 9.62 0.34
N GLY A 132 -19.94 8.41 -0.22
CA GLY A 132 -20.07 8.15 -1.65
C GLY A 132 -18.86 8.60 -2.47
N ALA A 133 -17.81 9.13 -1.84
CA ALA A 133 -16.61 9.56 -2.53
C ALA A 133 -15.84 8.35 -3.07
N VAL A 134 -15.33 8.49 -4.30
CA VAL A 134 -14.55 7.45 -4.97
C VAL A 134 -13.08 7.87 -4.95
N GLN A 135 -12.21 6.95 -4.54
CA GLN A 135 -10.77 7.12 -4.57
C GLN A 135 -10.15 5.95 -5.33
N THR A 136 -9.15 6.25 -6.16
CA THR A 136 -8.40 5.21 -6.86
C THR A 136 -7.22 4.78 -6.00
N LYS A 137 -7.13 3.47 -5.76
CA LYS A 137 -5.97 2.82 -5.16
C LYS A 137 -5.22 2.00 -6.18
N MET A 138 -3.96 1.75 -5.90
CA MET A 138 -3.19 0.78 -6.64
C MET A 138 -2.40 -0.08 -5.68
N SER A 139 -2.30 -1.37 -5.99
CA SER A 139 -1.53 -2.32 -5.20
C SER A 139 -0.43 -2.90 -6.05
N PHE A 140 0.78 -2.90 -5.51
CA PHE A 140 1.87 -3.66 -6.10
C PHE A 140 1.74 -5.09 -5.61
N VAL A 141 1.63 -6.04 -6.54
CA VAL A 141 1.38 -7.45 -6.23
C VAL A 141 2.45 -8.32 -6.84
N ALA A 142 2.76 -9.41 -6.14
CA ALA A 142 3.69 -10.43 -6.60
C ALA A 142 3.18 -11.80 -6.17
N ARG A 143 3.38 -12.80 -7.01
CA ARG A 143 3.10 -14.18 -6.65
C ARG A 143 4.28 -14.77 -5.91
N LEU A 144 4.03 -15.32 -4.72
CA LEU A 144 5.03 -16.01 -3.90
C LEU A 144 4.52 -17.43 -3.64
N GLY A 145 4.97 -18.39 -4.45
CA GLY A 145 4.46 -19.75 -4.39
C GLY A 145 2.98 -19.82 -4.78
N ASP A 146 2.12 -20.22 -3.86
CA ASP A 146 0.66 -20.26 -4.02
C ASP A 146 -0.04 -19.01 -3.48
N LEU A 147 0.72 -17.99 -3.08
CA LEU A 147 0.21 -16.78 -2.46
C LEU A 147 0.33 -15.59 -3.41
N TYR A 148 -0.64 -14.68 -3.34
CA TYR A 148 -0.61 -13.38 -4.01
C TYR A 148 -0.41 -12.32 -2.94
N VAL A 149 0.77 -11.73 -2.90
CA VAL A 149 1.21 -10.79 -1.85
C VAL A 149 1.25 -9.39 -2.43
N GLY A 150 0.73 -8.44 -1.72
CA GLY A 150 0.70 -7.07 -2.21
C GLY A 150 0.65 -6.02 -1.11
N CYS A 151 0.81 -4.77 -1.53
CA CYS A 151 0.69 -3.60 -0.68
C CYS A 151 0.09 -2.46 -1.50
N GLY A 152 -0.94 -1.81 -0.98
CA GLY A 152 -1.67 -0.78 -1.70
C GLY A 152 -1.39 0.63 -1.23
N VAL A 153 -1.48 1.59 -2.15
CA VAL A 153 -1.38 3.02 -1.88
C VAL A 153 -2.43 3.77 -2.67
N TYR A 154 -2.79 4.97 -2.24
CA TYR A 154 -3.68 5.84 -3.00
C TYR A 154 -2.93 6.44 -4.19
N LYS A 155 -3.51 6.33 -5.37
CA LYS A 155 -2.88 6.75 -6.63
C LYS A 155 -2.54 8.25 -6.66
N SER A 156 -3.38 9.08 -6.06
CA SER A 156 -3.17 10.52 -6.02
C SER A 156 -1.84 10.93 -5.35
N LEU A 157 -1.35 10.13 -4.40
CA LEU A 157 -0.06 10.36 -3.75
C LEU A 157 1.09 9.67 -4.49
N ALA A 158 0.83 8.52 -5.09
CA ALA A 158 1.83 7.75 -5.82
C ALA A 158 2.31 8.49 -7.08
N ALA A 159 1.48 9.34 -7.67
CA ALA A 159 1.79 10.10 -8.88
C ALA A 159 2.69 11.33 -8.63
N ARG A 160 3.05 11.62 -7.37
CA ARG A 160 3.87 12.78 -7.01
C ARG A 160 5.30 12.36 -6.63
#